data_211b400c1a5a911ec18f74bc4ba4de7a
#
_entry.id   211b400c1a5a911ec18f74bc4ba4de7a
#
_cell.length_a   1.000
_cell.length_b   1.000
_cell.length_c   1.000
_cell.angle_alpha   90.00
_cell.angle_beta   90.00
_cell.angle_gamma   90.00
#
_symmetry.space_group_name_H-M   'P 1'
#
loop_
_entity.id
_entity.type
_entity.pdbx_description
1 polymer ?
#
loop_
_entity_poly.entity_id
_entity_poly.type
_entity_poly.pdbx_seq_one_letter_code
_entity_poly.pdbx_strand_id
1 'polypeptide(L)'
;MSVAAKDSGTAVTDEGATSDVKMTPKDEELLAQEEKKASSSDDVETEENVYAAALLSSSADPAAYQEKYITSRVELWSYYVYYIGNQGLGPFNYGPSQLQNLLTLAAEAAGNGTCGGTGQAECRLRWAGSARTVESLVLLANGIGFAIQVALFLFIGSLADFGSYRPWILVLFTVVGAATCMAWFGVTDPAQWQVAMGLYIMNNITYQGALSFYSAAFPGLVRGLPEVRDSAEKLSAKPAQTTAEEHARIESLQRNRVVNISFGIQAAGEIVILAVIQGVLSGIHADQDAAHNTRALSVCAGIGGATWLLFALPWFFLEKHRPGQKLPKGYNYLTVAWLQLRLACKHIWKLKQTLLYLIFYFLLSDTLNTAITVISTLQNDAAAFSATVLNELLIVGIVSETIGIFGLWYIQKWFGVSTLNAFRWVIFCIVVLMVWGFIGIFTQKFGYHNQWEFWVYQFWYGGLVCPWYAISFTMIGEVTPAGYEFLIFSLFGLIGKSSSFVGPFVSSAISNRTGNPSAPFYFLLFCTLASCLLLIPLDLQKSRIEQARFLDRAKEEKERAAAGGAGFGLEGSLGEKDDAVVRVRSVGTDAAKTEPRTIPGSEGDSNSTPHRTKE
;
A
#
# COMPACT_ATOMS: atom_id res chain seq x y z
N MET A 1 2.12 -8.98 42.90
CA MET A 1 2.18 -7.78 43.74
C MET A 1 1.17 -6.79 43.20
N SER A 2 0.11 -6.60 43.99
CA SER A 2 -1.02 -5.71 43.74
C SER A 2 -0.60 -4.27 44.04
N VAL A 3 -0.85 -3.32 43.15
CA VAL A 3 -0.87 -1.89 43.48
C VAL A 3 -2.14 -1.29 42.90
N ALA A 4 -2.90 -0.74 43.80
CA ALA A 4 -4.21 -0.14 43.63
C ALA A 4 -4.21 1.06 42.71
N ALA A 5 -5.22 1.14 41.86
CA ALA A 5 -5.59 2.33 41.12
C ALA A 5 -6.20 3.37 42.07
N LYS A 6 -5.70 4.57 42.05
CA LYS A 6 -6.29 5.73 42.68
C LYS A 6 -7.00 6.55 41.61
N ASP A 7 -8.31 6.59 41.70
CA ASP A 7 -9.20 7.49 40.99
C ASP A 7 -8.80 8.95 41.28
N SER A 8 -8.54 9.71 40.23
CA SER A 8 -8.68 11.16 40.23
C SER A 8 -9.50 11.55 39.01
N GLY A 9 -10.80 11.70 39.24
CA GLY A 9 -11.72 12.28 38.28
C GLY A 9 -11.36 13.74 38.01
N THR A 10 -10.98 14.03 36.78
CA THR A 10 -11.09 15.36 36.20
C THR A 10 -12.07 15.24 35.04
N ALA A 11 -13.23 15.84 35.25
CA ALA A 11 -14.23 16.08 34.23
C ALA A 11 -13.59 16.90 33.11
N VAL A 12 -13.37 16.26 31.95
CA VAL A 12 -13.11 16.96 30.72
C VAL A 12 -14.46 17.34 30.16
N THR A 13 -14.80 18.61 30.25
CA THR A 13 -15.91 19.22 29.56
C THR A 13 -15.72 19.03 28.07
N ASP A 14 -16.67 18.36 27.48
CA ASP A 14 -16.83 18.16 26.03
C ASP A 14 -17.27 19.50 25.42
N GLU A 15 -16.30 20.34 25.03
CA GLU A 15 -16.55 21.42 24.09
C GLU A 15 -16.29 20.87 22.70
N GLY A 16 -17.38 20.43 22.05
CA GLY A 16 -17.47 20.17 20.63
C GLY A 16 -17.15 21.44 19.85
N ALA A 17 -15.89 21.68 19.57
CA ALA A 17 -15.44 22.70 18.65
C ALA A 17 -15.75 22.27 17.22
N THR A 18 -16.99 22.45 16.77
CA THR A 18 -17.27 22.80 15.38
C THR A 18 -16.62 24.17 15.18
N SER A 19 -15.37 24.18 14.75
CA SER A 19 -14.71 25.41 14.35
C SER A 19 -15.40 25.88 13.06
N ASP A 20 -16.36 26.80 13.22
CA ASP A 20 -16.79 27.67 12.14
C ASP A 20 -15.53 28.38 11.60
N VAL A 21 -15.03 27.87 10.48
CA VAL A 21 -13.94 28.50 9.75
C VAL A 21 -14.51 29.79 9.17
N LYS A 22 -14.35 30.90 9.87
CA LYS A 22 -14.67 32.25 9.34
C LYS A 22 -13.77 32.47 8.13
N MET A 23 -14.35 32.41 6.94
CA MET A 23 -13.70 32.81 5.71
C MET A 23 -13.36 34.30 5.78
N THR A 24 -12.19 34.67 5.29
CA THR A 24 -11.83 36.06 5.16
C THR A 24 -12.46 36.65 3.90
N PRO A 25 -12.77 37.98 3.87
CA PRO A 25 -13.34 38.63 2.68
C PRO A 25 -12.53 38.43 1.38
N LYS A 26 -11.25 38.16 1.52
CA LYS A 26 -10.32 37.86 0.40
C LYS A 26 -10.51 36.43 -0.16
N ASP A 27 -10.97 35.53 0.68
CA ASP A 27 -11.29 34.15 0.27
C ASP A 27 -12.64 34.10 -0.45
N GLU A 28 -13.58 34.99 -0.09
CA GLU A 28 -14.87 35.16 -0.78
C GLU A 28 -14.71 35.78 -2.17
N GLU A 29 -13.77 36.71 -2.33
CA GLU A 29 -13.51 37.39 -3.62
C GLU A 29 -12.79 36.45 -4.61
N LEU A 30 -11.88 35.59 -4.13
CA LEU A 30 -11.26 34.51 -4.90
C LEU A 30 -12.29 33.45 -5.34
N LEU A 31 -13.28 33.17 -4.49
CA LEU A 31 -14.39 32.27 -4.78
C LEU A 31 -15.29 32.79 -5.90
N ALA A 32 -15.65 34.08 -5.85
CA ALA A 32 -16.51 34.70 -6.85
C ALA A 32 -15.84 34.80 -8.24
N GLN A 33 -14.51 34.91 -8.29
CA GLN A 33 -13.76 34.92 -9.56
C GLN A 33 -13.61 33.52 -10.17
N GLU A 34 -13.50 32.45 -9.37
CA GLU A 34 -13.49 31.07 -9.86
C GLU A 34 -14.89 30.58 -10.28
N GLU A 35 -15.97 31.01 -9.62
CA GLU A 35 -17.34 30.68 -10.01
C GLU A 35 -17.73 31.26 -11.40
N LYS A 36 -17.27 32.45 -11.73
CA LYS A 36 -17.49 33.05 -13.06
C LYS A 36 -16.79 32.31 -14.21
N LYS A 37 -15.75 31.53 -13.89
CA LYS A 37 -14.98 30.76 -14.88
C LYS A 37 -15.52 29.33 -15.10
N ALA A 38 -16.36 28.83 -14.19
CA ALA A 38 -16.91 27.47 -14.19
C ALA A 38 -18.31 27.37 -14.81
N SER A 39 -18.95 28.49 -15.18
CA SER A 39 -20.35 28.50 -15.63
C SER A 39 -20.56 28.30 -17.14
N SER A 40 -19.59 27.81 -17.89
CA SER A 40 -19.72 27.60 -19.34
C SER A 40 -19.23 26.22 -19.79
N SER A 41 -19.83 25.15 -19.30
CA SER A 41 -19.87 23.88 -20.02
C SER A 41 -21.11 23.12 -19.60
N ASP A 42 -22.16 23.23 -20.38
CA ASP A 42 -23.30 22.30 -20.39
C ASP A 42 -22.78 20.93 -20.86
N ASP A 43 -22.21 20.18 -19.91
CA ASP A 43 -21.84 18.79 -20.14
C ASP A 43 -23.09 17.93 -19.97
N VAL A 44 -23.56 17.39 -21.08
CA VAL A 44 -24.55 16.32 -21.21
C VAL A 44 -24.21 15.24 -20.18
N GLU A 45 -25.16 14.93 -19.30
CA GLU A 45 -25.10 13.79 -18.38
C GLU A 45 -24.94 12.51 -19.20
N THR A 46 -23.72 12.04 -19.33
CA THR A 46 -23.45 10.75 -19.97
C THR A 46 -23.75 9.63 -18.95
N GLU A 47 -24.14 8.44 -19.46
CA GLU A 47 -24.28 7.20 -18.66
C GLU A 47 -23.08 6.96 -17.72
N GLU A 48 -21.93 7.53 -18.05
CA GLU A 48 -20.69 7.55 -17.31
C GLU A 48 -20.79 8.23 -15.91
N ASN A 49 -21.62 9.29 -15.77
CA ASN A 49 -21.84 9.96 -14.48
C ASN A 49 -22.78 9.17 -13.56
N VAL A 50 -23.79 8.54 -14.12
CA VAL A 50 -24.70 7.64 -13.39
C VAL A 50 -23.93 6.41 -12.89
N TYR A 51 -23.01 5.92 -13.70
CA TYR A 51 -22.16 4.79 -13.35
C TYR A 51 -21.10 5.15 -12.31
N ALA A 52 -20.47 6.33 -12.41
CA ALA A 52 -19.57 6.85 -11.38
C ALA A 52 -20.25 6.98 -10.02
N ALA A 53 -21.49 7.46 -10.00
CA ALA A 53 -22.30 7.53 -8.79
C ALA A 53 -22.62 6.12 -8.22
N ALA A 54 -22.87 5.13 -9.08
CA ALA A 54 -23.08 3.74 -8.68
C ALA A 54 -21.83 3.08 -8.10
N LEU A 55 -20.64 3.31 -8.70
CA LEU A 55 -19.35 2.86 -8.17
C LEU A 55 -19.03 3.50 -6.83
N LEU A 56 -19.34 4.78 -6.65
CA LEU A 56 -19.10 5.51 -5.42
C LEU A 56 -20.10 5.14 -4.32
N SER A 57 -21.35 4.77 -4.69
CA SER A 57 -22.36 4.30 -3.75
C SER A 57 -22.18 2.84 -3.33
N SER A 58 -21.41 2.04 -4.07
CA SER A 58 -21.17 0.62 -3.79
C SER A 58 -20.24 0.35 -2.60
N SER A 59 -19.74 1.39 -1.93
CA SER A 59 -18.98 1.27 -0.67
C SER A 59 -19.78 0.62 0.47
N ALA A 60 -21.10 0.51 0.34
CA ALA A 60 -21.99 -0.18 1.26
C ALA A 60 -22.68 -1.37 0.56
N ASP A 61 -21.89 -2.36 0.06
CA ASP A 61 -22.48 -3.59 -0.45
C ASP A 61 -23.08 -4.40 0.71
N PRO A 62 -24.42 -4.61 0.77
CA PRO A 62 -25.06 -5.46 1.79
C PRO A 62 -24.49 -6.88 1.82
N ALA A 63 -23.90 -7.35 0.71
CA ALA A 63 -23.24 -8.64 0.64
C ALA A 63 -22.00 -8.73 1.56
N ALA A 64 -21.34 -7.61 1.87
CA ALA A 64 -20.20 -7.57 2.77
C ALA A 64 -20.56 -7.92 4.22
N TYR A 65 -21.83 -7.77 4.61
CA TYR A 65 -22.32 -8.00 5.97
C TYR A 65 -23.07 -9.34 6.17
N GLN A 66 -23.00 -10.25 5.20
CA GLN A 66 -23.59 -11.58 5.38
C GLN A 66 -22.87 -12.35 6.50
N GLU A 67 -23.61 -13.14 7.30
CA GLU A 67 -23.04 -13.95 8.40
C GLU A 67 -21.92 -14.88 7.97
N LYS A 68 -22.00 -15.39 6.74
CA LYS A 68 -20.97 -16.24 6.12
C LYS A 68 -19.57 -15.60 6.12
N TYR A 69 -19.49 -14.26 6.09
CA TYR A 69 -18.23 -13.50 5.94
C TYR A 69 -17.74 -12.84 7.23
N ILE A 70 -18.28 -13.25 8.39
CA ILE A 70 -17.74 -12.84 9.70
C ILE A 70 -16.27 -13.26 9.79
N THR A 71 -15.38 -12.32 10.09
CA THR A 71 -13.96 -12.61 10.27
C THR A 71 -13.74 -13.36 11.57
N SER A 72 -13.28 -14.60 11.47
CA SER A 72 -12.92 -15.40 12.66
C SER A 72 -11.53 -15.04 13.17
N ARG A 73 -11.28 -15.31 14.46
CA ARG A 73 -9.92 -15.13 15.03
C ARG A 73 -8.87 -15.96 14.28
N VAL A 74 -9.21 -17.16 13.86
CA VAL A 74 -8.31 -18.07 13.15
C VAL A 74 -7.97 -17.53 11.76
N GLU A 75 -8.96 -17.01 11.03
CA GLU A 75 -8.74 -16.33 9.75
C GLU A 75 -7.84 -15.10 9.91
N LEU A 76 -8.08 -14.28 10.94
CA LEU A 76 -7.28 -13.09 11.21
C LEU A 76 -5.82 -13.44 11.56
N TRP A 77 -5.60 -14.49 12.38
CA TRP A 77 -4.25 -14.95 12.67
C TRP A 77 -3.54 -15.54 11.46
N SER A 78 -4.24 -16.26 10.58
CA SER A 78 -3.65 -16.77 9.33
C SER A 78 -3.23 -15.64 8.39
N TYR A 79 -3.97 -14.51 8.39
CA TYR A 79 -3.60 -13.29 7.69
C TYR A 79 -2.28 -12.70 8.23
N TYR A 80 -2.14 -12.62 9.55
CA TYR A 80 -0.90 -12.14 10.18
C TYR A 80 0.29 -13.06 9.88
N VAL A 81 0.09 -14.37 9.95
CA VAL A 81 1.12 -15.39 9.69
C VAL A 81 1.59 -15.35 8.22
N TYR A 82 0.68 -15.14 7.26
CA TYR A 82 1.05 -14.96 5.86
C TYR A 82 2.09 -13.84 5.69
N TYR A 83 1.93 -12.73 6.41
CA TYR A 83 2.80 -11.58 6.30
C TYR A 83 4.24 -11.87 6.79
N ILE A 84 4.43 -12.82 7.71
CA ILE A 84 5.77 -13.28 8.13
C ILE A 84 6.55 -13.83 6.92
N GLY A 85 5.91 -14.58 6.03
CA GLY A 85 6.56 -15.13 4.83
C GLY A 85 6.73 -14.11 3.70
N ASN A 86 5.77 -13.19 3.55
CA ASN A 86 5.70 -12.24 2.45
C ASN A 86 6.49 -10.94 2.74
N GLN A 87 7.73 -11.03 3.20
CA GLN A 87 8.60 -9.90 3.58
C GLN A 87 9.65 -9.57 2.50
N GLY A 88 9.78 -10.38 1.49
CA GLY A 88 10.69 -10.09 0.39
C GLY A 88 12.14 -10.49 0.60
N LEU A 89 12.45 -11.35 1.58
CA LEU A 89 13.84 -11.81 1.85
C LEU A 89 14.51 -12.40 0.60
N GLY A 90 13.83 -13.32 -0.10
CA GLY A 90 14.35 -13.87 -1.34
C GLY A 90 14.36 -12.85 -2.47
N PRO A 91 13.19 -12.31 -2.88
CA PRO A 91 13.08 -11.47 -4.08
C PRO A 91 13.70 -10.09 -3.95
N PHE A 92 13.74 -9.50 -2.74
CA PHE A 92 14.13 -8.10 -2.57
C PHE A 92 15.49 -7.91 -1.89
N ASN A 93 15.89 -8.84 -1.02
CA ASN A 93 17.16 -8.74 -0.29
C ASN A 93 18.25 -9.64 -0.88
N TYR A 94 18.11 -10.96 -0.78
CA TYR A 94 19.17 -11.88 -1.20
C TYR A 94 19.24 -12.11 -2.71
N GLY A 95 18.12 -12.06 -3.43
CA GLY A 95 18.09 -12.24 -4.88
C GLY A 95 18.90 -11.19 -5.65
N PRO A 96 18.73 -9.89 -5.38
CA PRO A 96 19.56 -8.84 -5.96
C PRO A 96 21.04 -9.00 -5.64
N SER A 97 21.38 -9.33 -4.38
CA SER A 97 22.75 -9.52 -3.93
C SER A 97 23.42 -10.71 -4.63
N GLN A 98 22.73 -11.84 -4.76
CA GLN A 98 23.22 -12.99 -5.51
C GLN A 98 23.34 -12.70 -7.01
N LEU A 99 22.38 -11.98 -7.60
CA LEU A 99 22.48 -11.55 -9.00
C LEU A 99 23.74 -10.70 -9.22
N GLN A 100 23.94 -9.68 -8.39
CA GLN A 100 25.12 -8.81 -8.51
C GLN A 100 26.43 -9.59 -8.32
N ASN A 101 26.50 -10.50 -7.35
CA ASN A 101 27.65 -11.37 -7.12
C ASN A 101 27.96 -12.22 -8.35
N LEU A 102 26.97 -12.89 -8.95
CA LEU A 102 27.16 -13.71 -10.16
C LEU A 102 27.55 -12.87 -11.38
N LEU A 103 27.00 -11.65 -11.54
CA LEU A 103 27.40 -10.72 -12.60
C LEU A 103 28.86 -10.27 -12.43
N THR A 104 29.29 -9.99 -11.19
CA THR A 104 30.68 -9.61 -10.87
C THR A 104 31.64 -10.75 -11.22
N LEU A 105 31.36 -11.96 -10.74
CA LEU A 105 32.17 -13.14 -11.04
C LEU A 105 32.20 -13.49 -12.54
N ALA A 106 31.07 -13.31 -13.25
CA ALA A 106 31.01 -13.50 -14.69
C ALA A 106 31.84 -12.46 -15.47
N ALA A 107 31.85 -11.20 -14.99
CA ALA A 107 32.68 -10.15 -15.57
C ALA A 107 34.19 -10.43 -15.35
N GLU A 108 34.58 -10.92 -14.18
CA GLU A 108 35.94 -11.36 -13.90
C GLU A 108 36.38 -12.53 -14.83
N ALA A 109 35.53 -13.53 -14.97
CA ALA A 109 35.77 -14.66 -15.86
C ALA A 109 35.86 -14.26 -17.34
N ALA A 110 35.22 -13.16 -17.75
CA ALA A 110 35.31 -12.60 -19.09
C ALA A 110 36.60 -11.82 -19.36
N GLY A 111 37.53 -11.78 -18.42
CA GLY A 111 38.84 -11.17 -18.58
C GLY A 111 38.92 -9.68 -18.22
N ASN A 112 37.95 -9.15 -17.48
CA ASN A 112 37.97 -7.75 -17.00
C ASN A 112 38.90 -7.53 -15.79
N GLY A 113 39.68 -8.52 -15.35
CA GLY A 113 40.46 -8.46 -14.12
C GLY A 113 39.60 -8.68 -12.87
N THR A 114 40.13 -8.38 -11.69
CA THR A 114 39.33 -8.43 -10.44
C THR A 114 38.33 -7.27 -10.41
N CYS A 115 37.05 -7.61 -10.21
CA CYS A 115 35.95 -6.69 -10.12
C CYS A 115 35.62 -6.42 -8.65
N GLY A 116 35.46 -5.16 -8.28
CA GLY A 116 35.15 -4.78 -6.90
C GLY A 116 36.32 -4.04 -6.23
N GLY A 117 35.96 -3.00 -5.46
CA GLY A 117 36.89 -2.11 -4.78
C GLY A 117 37.15 -0.80 -5.53
N THR A 118 37.42 0.22 -4.74
CA THR A 118 37.65 1.60 -5.19
C THR A 118 38.87 1.70 -6.10
N GLY A 119 38.66 1.98 -7.37
CA GLY A 119 39.73 2.31 -8.32
C GLY A 119 40.08 1.21 -9.33
N GLN A 120 39.30 0.14 -9.45
CA GLN A 120 39.53 -0.93 -10.41
C GLN A 120 38.80 -0.71 -11.74
N ALA A 121 39.26 -1.40 -12.79
CA ALA A 121 38.69 -1.30 -14.13
C ALA A 121 37.19 -1.57 -14.11
N GLU A 122 36.45 -0.77 -14.89
CA GLU A 122 35.01 -0.93 -15.03
C GLU A 122 34.66 -2.35 -15.51
N CYS A 123 34.05 -3.15 -14.65
CA CYS A 123 33.62 -4.50 -14.98
C CYS A 123 32.40 -4.45 -15.87
N ARG A 124 32.53 -4.93 -17.09
CA ARG A 124 31.47 -4.88 -18.11
C ARG A 124 31.13 -6.25 -18.64
N LEU A 125 29.86 -6.52 -18.81
CA LEU A 125 29.33 -7.69 -19.48
C LEU A 125 28.56 -7.29 -20.74
N ARG A 126 28.59 -8.13 -21.76
CA ARG A 126 27.79 -7.95 -22.98
C ARG A 126 26.37 -8.45 -22.76
N TRP A 127 25.40 -7.52 -22.88
CA TRP A 127 23.97 -7.82 -22.84
C TRP A 127 23.23 -6.99 -23.88
N ALA A 128 22.32 -7.63 -24.63
CA ALA A 128 21.50 -7.00 -25.68
C ALA A 128 22.33 -6.15 -26.67
N GLY A 129 23.51 -6.66 -27.07
CA GLY A 129 24.37 -6.03 -28.08
C GLY A 129 25.27 -4.89 -27.56
N SER A 130 25.17 -4.50 -26.28
CA SER A 130 25.99 -3.45 -25.67
C SER A 130 26.75 -3.94 -24.44
N ALA A 131 27.95 -3.37 -24.19
CA ALA A 131 28.70 -3.60 -22.96
C ALA A 131 28.14 -2.70 -21.86
N ARG A 132 27.83 -3.29 -20.70
CA ARG A 132 27.22 -2.60 -19.55
C ARG A 132 27.96 -2.93 -18.27
N THR A 133 28.03 -1.99 -17.34
CA THR A 133 28.55 -2.22 -15.99
C THR A 133 27.63 -3.15 -15.21
N VAL A 134 28.18 -3.85 -14.23
CA VAL A 134 27.44 -4.80 -13.37
C VAL A 134 26.27 -4.08 -12.68
N GLU A 135 26.51 -2.92 -12.08
CA GLU A 135 25.50 -2.12 -11.37
C GLU A 135 24.40 -1.66 -12.34
N SER A 136 24.79 -1.25 -13.55
CA SER A 136 23.83 -0.87 -14.61
C SER A 136 22.92 -2.04 -14.97
N LEU A 137 23.42 -3.28 -14.99
CA LEU A 137 22.64 -4.47 -15.28
C LEU A 137 21.65 -4.78 -14.14
N VAL A 138 22.04 -4.66 -12.88
CA VAL A 138 21.15 -4.83 -11.72
C VAL A 138 20.02 -3.81 -11.76
N LEU A 139 20.34 -2.53 -11.95
CA LEU A 139 19.35 -1.45 -12.07
C LEU A 139 18.42 -1.64 -13.25
N LEU A 140 18.95 -2.10 -14.39
CA LEU A 140 18.16 -2.38 -15.58
C LEU A 140 17.19 -3.56 -15.35
N ALA A 141 17.65 -4.64 -14.71
CA ALA A 141 16.80 -5.77 -14.35
C ALA A 141 15.65 -5.34 -13.41
N ASN A 142 15.97 -4.49 -12.43
CA ASN A 142 14.97 -3.89 -11.54
C ASN A 142 13.95 -3.04 -12.31
N GLY A 143 14.42 -2.16 -13.19
CA GLY A 143 13.57 -1.32 -14.04
C GLY A 143 12.65 -2.14 -14.96
N ILE A 144 13.16 -3.20 -15.58
CA ILE A 144 12.36 -4.13 -16.40
C ILE A 144 11.28 -4.80 -15.55
N GLY A 145 11.63 -5.29 -14.36
CA GLY A 145 10.70 -5.90 -13.42
C GLY A 145 9.54 -4.96 -13.07
N PHE A 146 9.84 -3.73 -12.71
CA PHE A 146 8.82 -2.72 -12.41
C PHE A 146 7.99 -2.30 -13.63
N ALA A 147 8.59 -2.17 -14.81
CA ALA A 147 7.85 -1.83 -16.04
C ALA A 147 6.82 -2.92 -16.41
N ILE A 148 7.22 -4.20 -16.34
CA ILE A 148 6.32 -5.33 -16.56
C ILE A 148 5.22 -5.35 -15.49
N GLN A 149 5.58 -5.07 -14.24
CA GLN A 149 4.65 -5.02 -13.11
C GLN A 149 3.57 -3.97 -13.30
N VAL A 150 3.92 -2.75 -13.74
CA VAL A 150 2.95 -1.67 -14.01
C VAL A 150 1.95 -2.11 -15.09
N ALA A 151 2.45 -2.67 -16.20
CA ALA A 151 1.59 -3.19 -17.26
C ALA A 151 0.66 -4.29 -16.73
N LEU A 152 1.21 -5.25 -15.97
CA LEU A 152 0.47 -6.36 -15.40
C LEU A 152 -0.65 -5.89 -14.45
N PHE A 153 -0.36 -4.92 -13.58
CA PHE A 153 -1.33 -4.43 -12.59
C PHE A 153 -2.46 -3.62 -13.20
N LEU A 154 -2.23 -2.94 -14.31
CA LEU A 154 -3.32 -2.30 -15.06
C LEU A 154 -4.36 -3.32 -15.56
N PHE A 155 -3.91 -4.54 -15.91
CA PHE A 155 -4.80 -5.58 -16.41
C PHE A 155 -5.42 -6.43 -15.28
N ILE A 156 -4.63 -6.80 -14.28
CA ILE A 156 -5.03 -7.75 -13.23
C ILE A 156 -5.72 -7.03 -12.05
N GLY A 157 -5.46 -5.74 -11.84
CA GLY A 157 -6.04 -4.97 -10.72
C GLY A 157 -7.57 -5.03 -10.71
N SER A 158 -8.20 -4.87 -11.87
CA SER A 158 -9.67 -4.95 -11.99
C SER A 158 -10.23 -6.35 -11.68
N LEU A 159 -9.44 -7.42 -11.88
CA LEU A 159 -9.84 -8.77 -11.48
C LEU A 159 -9.86 -8.95 -9.96
N ALA A 160 -9.09 -8.14 -9.22
CA ALA A 160 -9.12 -8.14 -7.75
C ALA A 160 -10.36 -7.45 -7.21
N ASP A 161 -10.77 -6.36 -7.87
CA ASP A 161 -11.89 -5.51 -7.43
C ASP A 161 -13.24 -6.11 -7.80
N PHE A 162 -13.33 -6.76 -8.98
CA PHE A 162 -14.56 -7.33 -9.51
C PHE A 162 -14.48 -8.86 -9.54
N GLY A 163 -15.46 -9.52 -8.95
CA GLY A 163 -15.57 -10.98 -8.96
C GLY A 163 -14.90 -11.66 -7.77
N SER A 164 -14.51 -12.93 -7.92
CA SER A 164 -13.99 -13.79 -6.85
C SER A 164 -12.57 -14.32 -7.10
N TYR A 165 -11.85 -13.70 -8.05
CA TYR A 165 -10.54 -14.22 -8.50
C TYR A 165 -9.37 -13.83 -7.59
N ARG A 166 -9.53 -12.81 -6.74
CA ARG A 166 -8.46 -12.27 -5.88
C ARG A 166 -7.69 -13.34 -5.09
N PRO A 167 -8.31 -14.29 -4.37
CA PRO A 167 -7.58 -15.30 -3.61
C PRO A 167 -6.71 -16.20 -4.50
N TRP A 168 -7.25 -16.61 -5.64
CA TRP A 168 -6.53 -17.48 -6.59
C TRP A 168 -5.35 -16.78 -7.24
N ILE A 169 -5.46 -15.49 -7.54
CA ILE A 169 -4.35 -14.68 -8.06
C ILE A 169 -3.26 -14.56 -7.00
N LEU A 170 -3.63 -14.35 -5.73
CA LEU A 170 -2.67 -14.33 -4.62
C LEU A 170 -1.93 -15.67 -4.50
N VAL A 171 -2.65 -16.80 -4.54
CA VAL A 171 -2.04 -18.14 -4.52
C VAL A 171 -1.07 -18.32 -5.69
N LEU A 172 -1.46 -17.95 -6.91
CA LEU A 172 -0.62 -18.04 -8.09
C LEU A 172 0.70 -17.25 -7.92
N PHE A 173 0.62 -15.98 -7.56
CA PHE A 173 1.81 -15.14 -7.35
C PHE A 173 2.71 -15.68 -6.24
N THR A 174 2.13 -16.13 -5.13
CA THR A 174 2.90 -16.68 -4.01
C THR A 174 3.59 -17.99 -4.38
N VAL A 175 2.89 -18.91 -5.01
CA VAL A 175 3.46 -20.22 -5.40
C VAL A 175 4.56 -20.06 -6.46
N VAL A 176 4.31 -19.25 -7.50
CA VAL A 176 5.31 -18.97 -8.53
C VAL A 176 6.50 -18.21 -7.92
N GLY A 177 6.25 -17.22 -7.06
CA GLY A 177 7.30 -16.46 -6.39
C GLY A 177 8.15 -17.33 -5.47
N ALA A 178 7.55 -18.16 -4.65
CA ALA A 178 8.27 -19.10 -3.79
C ALA A 178 9.06 -20.13 -4.61
N ALA A 179 8.49 -20.68 -5.69
CA ALA A 179 9.18 -21.61 -6.56
C ALA A 179 10.38 -20.97 -7.25
N THR A 180 10.26 -19.74 -7.75
CA THR A 180 11.38 -19.00 -8.36
C THR A 180 12.43 -18.61 -7.32
N CYS A 181 12.07 -18.30 -6.07
CA CYS A 181 13.03 -18.14 -4.99
C CYS A 181 13.76 -19.45 -4.66
N MET A 182 13.06 -20.57 -4.60
CA MET A 182 13.70 -21.87 -4.39
C MET A 182 14.60 -22.31 -5.56
N ALA A 183 14.32 -21.84 -6.79
CA ALA A 183 15.18 -22.12 -7.94
C ALA A 183 16.60 -21.53 -7.79
N TRP A 184 16.78 -20.52 -6.93
CA TRP A 184 18.11 -20.01 -6.60
C TRP A 184 19.06 -21.05 -6.00
N PHE A 185 18.56 -22.12 -5.34
CA PHE A 185 19.41 -23.20 -4.85
C PHE A 185 20.30 -23.83 -5.94
N GLY A 186 19.83 -23.82 -7.20
CA GLY A 186 20.55 -24.35 -8.34
C GLY A 186 21.40 -23.35 -9.10
N VAL A 187 21.40 -22.04 -8.71
CA VAL A 187 22.07 -20.96 -9.45
C VAL A 187 23.26 -20.48 -8.66
N THR A 188 24.39 -21.18 -8.82
CA THR A 188 25.65 -20.93 -8.10
C THR A 188 26.85 -20.72 -9.04
N ASP A 189 26.70 -20.99 -10.35
CA ASP A 189 27.74 -20.83 -11.35
C ASP A 189 27.66 -19.42 -11.99
N PRO A 190 28.76 -18.65 -12.06
CA PRO A 190 28.81 -17.38 -12.77
C PRO A 190 28.33 -17.44 -14.23
N ALA A 191 28.49 -18.57 -14.92
CA ALA A 191 27.98 -18.76 -16.27
C ALA A 191 26.43 -18.67 -16.36
N GLN A 192 25.73 -18.86 -15.24
CA GLN A 192 24.28 -18.83 -15.14
C GLN A 192 23.71 -17.42 -14.86
N TRP A 193 24.51 -16.34 -14.91
CA TRP A 193 24.07 -14.98 -14.59
C TRP A 193 22.82 -14.53 -15.36
N GLN A 194 22.61 -15.03 -16.60
CA GLN A 194 21.42 -14.72 -17.39
C GLN A 194 20.16 -15.37 -16.79
N VAL A 195 20.29 -16.59 -16.27
CA VAL A 195 19.20 -17.28 -15.55
C VAL A 195 18.91 -16.54 -14.24
N ALA A 196 19.95 -16.13 -13.49
CA ALA A 196 19.83 -15.33 -12.29
C ALA A 196 19.07 -14.03 -12.55
N MET A 197 19.36 -13.34 -13.66
CA MET A 197 18.65 -12.12 -14.07
C MET A 197 17.17 -12.39 -14.34
N GLY A 198 16.85 -13.48 -15.02
CA GLY A 198 15.46 -13.91 -15.25
C GLY A 198 14.71 -14.24 -13.96
N LEU A 199 15.33 -14.97 -13.04
CA LEU A 199 14.77 -15.29 -11.72
C LEU A 199 14.54 -14.02 -10.90
N TYR A 200 15.48 -13.08 -10.90
CA TYR A 200 15.33 -11.82 -10.19
C TYR A 200 14.12 -11.01 -10.70
N ILE A 201 14.00 -10.84 -12.02
CA ILE A 201 12.87 -10.12 -12.62
C ILE A 201 11.54 -10.81 -12.26
N MET A 202 11.47 -12.14 -12.38
CA MET A 202 10.27 -12.91 -12.05
C MET A 202 9.94 -12.81 -10.55
N ASN A 203 10.94 -12.92 -9.66
CA ASN A 203 10.75 -12.77 -8.22
C ASN A 203 10.22 -11.39 -7.85
N ASN A 204 10.75 -10.33 -8.46
CA ASN A 204 10.28 -8.96 -8.21
C ASN A 204 8.81 -8.80 -8.61
N ILE A 205 8.42 -9.29 -9.80
CA ILE A 205 7.04 -9.22 -10.29
C ILE A 205 6.10 -10.00 -9.37
N THR A 206 6.45 -11.25 -9.03
CA THR A 206 5.59 -12.13 -8.23
C THR A 206 5.45 -11.67 -6.80
N TYR A 207 6.52 -11.20 -6.17
CA TYR A 207 6.48 -10.64 -4.83
C TYR A 207 5.58 -9.41 -4.73
N GLN A 208 5.75 -8.45 -5.61
CA GLN A 208 4.94 -7.24 -5.61
C GLN A 208 3.47 -7.54 -5.97
N GLY A 209 3.25 -8.55 -6.84
CA GLY A 209 1.92 -9.08 -7.12
C GLY A 209 1.28 -9.65 -5.86
N ALA A 210 1.95 -10.56 -5.19
CA ALA A 210 1.47 -11.17 -3.94
C ALA A 210 1.17 -10.11 -2.88
N LEU A 211 2.08 -9.13 -2.67
CA LEU A 211 1.88 -8.05 -1.71
C LEU A 211 0.64 -7.20 -2.04
N SER A 212 0.40 -6.91 -3.32
CA SER A 212 -0.75 -6.11 -3.75
C SER A 212 -2.08 -6.83 -3.52
N PHE A 213 -2.18 -8.13 -3.88
CA PHE A 213 -3.40 -8.92 -3.69
C PHE A 213 -3.64 -9.34 -2.23
N TYR A 214 -2.57 -9.50 -1.44
CA TYR A 214 -2.66 -9.66 0.01
C TYR A 214 -3.25 -8.40 0.66
N SER A 215 -2.74 -7.22 0.30
CA SER A 215 -3.26 -5.94 0.81
C SER A 215 -4.71 -5.71 0.41
N ALA A 216 -5.14 -6.17 -0.78
CA ALA A 216 -6.53 -6.08 -1.23
C ALA A 216 -7.52 -6.94 -0.41
N ALA A 217 -7.04 -7.93 0.37
CA ALA A 217 -7.89 -8.69 1.29
C ALA A 217 -8.29 -7.89 2.54
N PHE A 218 -7.46 -6.93 2.91
CA PHE A 218 -7.52 -6.23 4.18
C PHE A 218 -8.85 -5.50 4.47
N PRO A 219 -9.43 -4.69 3.55
CA PRO A 219 -10.71 -4.02 3.79
C PRO A 219 -11.84 -5.01 4.08
N GLY A 220 -11.87 -6.14 3.38
CA GLY A 220 -12.87 -7.19 3.59
C GLY A 220 -12.74 -7.88 4.96
N LEU A 221 -11.52 -8.08 5.44
CA LEU A 221 -11.26 -8.60 6.78
C LEU A 221 -11.74 -7.65 7.86
N VAL A 222 -11.43 -6.36 7.74
CA VAL A 222 -11.82 -5.35 8.74
C VAL A 222 -13.33 -5.21 8.82
N ARG A 223 -14.03 -5.13 7.68
CA ARG A 223 -15.50 -5.07 7.65
C ARG A 223 -16.17 -6.32 8.21
N GLY A 224 -15.50 -7.47 8.13
CA GLY A 224 -15.96 -8.73 8.71
C GLY A 224 -15.78 -8.84 10.22
N LEU A 225 -15.07 -7.93 10.90
CA LEU A 225 -14.86 -7.96 12.35
C LEU A 225 -16.18 -7.75 13.11
N PRO A 226 -16.42 -8.47 14.21
CA PRO A 226 -17.64 -8.36 14.99
C PRO A 226 -17.98 -6.92 15.40
N GLU A 227 -16.98 -6.17 15.86
CA GLU A 227 -17.15 -4.78 16.34
C GLU A 227 -17.60 -3.84 15.23
N VAL A 228 -17.07 -4.01 14.01
CA VAL A 228 -17.42 -3.19 12.84
C VAL A 228 -18.81 -3.56 12.35
N ARG A 229 -19.15 -4.85 12.37
CA ARG A 229 -20.48 -5.35 11.99
C ARG A 229 -21.56 -4.88 12.93
N ASP A 230 -21.34 -4.99 14.24
CA ASP A 230 -22.29 -4.49 15.26
C ASP A 230 -22.55 -2.99 15.07
N SER A 231 -21.50 -2.23 14.77
CA SER A 231 -21.64 -0.80 14.47
C SER A 231 -22.43 -0.54 13.18
N ALA A 232 -22.20 -1.33 12.12
CA ALA A 232 -22.94 -1.22 10.86
C ALA A 232 -24.41 -1.61 11.03
N GLU A 233 -24.70 -2.63 11.84
CA GLU A 233 -26.06 -3.06 12.18
C GLU A 233 -26.79 -1.97 12.96
N LYS A 234 -26.17 -1.36 13.96
CA LYS A 234 -26.70 -0.21 14.70
C LYS A 234 -26.96 0.99 13.81
N LEU A 235 -26.10 1.23 12.82
CA LEU A 235 -26.29 2.32 11.83
C LEU A 235 -27.50 2.04 10.93
N SER A 236 -27.72 0.79 10.53
CA SER A 236 -28.83 0.39 9.66
C SER A 236 -30.17 0.20 10.39
N ALA A 237 -30.16 0.16 11.73
CA ALA A 237 -31.35 0.05 12.55
C ALA A 237 -32.31 1.25 12.35
N LYS A 238 -33.61 1.01 12.50
CA LYS A 238 -34.63 2.07 12.41
C LYS A 238 -35.41 2.17 13.74
N PRO A 239 -35.23 3.25 14.54
CA PRO A 239 -34.31 4.38 14.32
C PRO A 239 -32.85 4.00 14.44
N ALA A 240 -31.94 4.74 13.76
CA ALA A 240 -30.51 4.50 13.82
C ALA A 240 -30.00 4.69 15.26
N GLN A 241 -29.21 3.69 15.74
CA GLN A 241 -28.67 3.66 17.10
C GLN A 241 -27.24 4.24 17.20
N THR A 242 -26.62 4.53 16.06
CA THR A 242 -25.29 5.14 15.96
C THR A 242 -25.24 6.10 14.77
N THR A 243 -24.27 7.01 14.76
CA THR A 243 -24.05 7.93 13.65
C THR A 243 -23.09 7.34 12.61
N ALA A 244 -23.13 7.83 11.37
CA ALA A 244 -22.20 7.44 10.31
C ALA A 244 -20.74 7.77 10.68
N GLU A 245 -20.53 8.89 11.40
CA GLU A 245 -19.21 9.30 11.88
C GLU A 245 -18.65 8.34 12.93
N GLU A 246 -19.48 7.89 13.86
CA GLU A 246 -19.07 6.94 14.89
C GLU A 246 -18.76 5.57 14.28
N HIS A 247 -19.56 5.10 13.31
CA HIS A 247 -19.26 3.89 12.56
C HIS A 247 -17.92 3.98 11.82
N ALA A 248 -17.67 5.09 11.10
CA ALA A 248 -16.41 5.33 10.41
C ALA A 248 -15.22 5.37 11.38
N ARG A 249 -15.39 5.95 12.57
CA ARG A 249 -14.40 5.96 13.63
C ARG A 249 -14.06 4.54 14.12
N ILE A 250 -15.08 3.71 14.39
CA ILE A 250 -14.89 2.31 14.82
C ILE A 250 -14.16 1.52 13.72
N GLU A 251 -14.58 1.64 12.45
CA GLU A 251 -13.91 0.97 11.32
C GLU A 251 -12.44 1.40 11.23
N SER A 252 -12.14 2.70 11.34
CA SER A 252 -10.79 3.25 11.32
C SER A 252 -9.92 2.72 12.47
N LEU A 253 -10.45 2.66 13.70
CA LEU A 253 -9.74 2.13 14.86
C LEU A 253 -9.41 0.64 14.68
N GLN A 254 -10.35 -0.17 14.20
CA GLN A 254 -10.12 -1.60 13.96
C GLN A 254 -9.15 -1.81 12.79
N ARG A 255 -9.21 -0.98 11.75
CA ARG A 255 -8.26 -0.97 10.65
C ARG A 255 -6.84 -0.74 11.16
N ASN A 256 -6.62 0.30 11.93
CA ASN A 256 -5.32 0.62 12.50
C ASN A 256 -4.80 -0.49 13.43
N ARG A 257 -5.69 -1.09 14.23
CA ARG A 257 -5.34 -2.21 15.10
C ARG A 257 -4.82 -3.41 14.31
N VAL A 258 -5.53 -3.83 13.25
CA VAL A 258 -5.13 -4.97 12.41
C VAL A 258 -3.80 -4.69 11.70
N VAL A 259 -3.61 -3.49 11.15
CA VAL A 259 -2.36 -3.08 10.49
C VAL A 259 -1.18 -3.14 11.47
N ASN A 260 -1.32 -2.53 12.66
CA ASN A 260 -0.22 -2.47 13.63
C ASN A 260 0.16 -3.87 14.13
N ILE A 261 -0.83 -4.74 14.37
CA ILE A 261 -0.57 -6.13 14.76
C ILE A 261 0.12 -6.89 13.61
N SER A 262 -0.32 -6.68 12.34
CA SER A 262 0.31 -7.32 11.18
C SER A 262 1.79 -6.95 11.06
N PHE A 263 2.13 -5.66 11.16
CA PHE A 263 3.51 -5.20 11.10
C PHE A 263 4.34 -5.73 12.29
N GLY A 264 3.79 -5.72 13.50
CA GLY A 264 4.50 -6.24 14.67
C GLY A 264 4.81 -7.73 14.57
N ILE A 265 3.86 -8.54 14.09
CA ILE A 265 4.05 -9.98 13.90
C ILE A 265 5.02 -10.25 12.74
N GLN A 266 4.92 -9.50 11.65
CA GLN A 266 5.84 -9.58 10.52
C GLN A 266 7.28 -9.31 10.97
N ALA A 267 7.54 -8.18 11.63
CA ALA A 267 8.88 -7.81 12.07
C ALA A 267 9.47 -8.83 13.06
N ALA A 268 8.67 -9.30 14.03
CA ALA A 268 9.11 -10.35 14.96
C ALA A 268 9.43 -11.66 14.25
N GLY A 269 8.58 -12.08 13.30
CA GLY A 269 8.78 -13.30 12.51
C GLY A 269 10.00 -13.20 11.60
N GLU A 270 10.25 -12.03 11.02
CA GLU A 270 11.40 -11.78 10.16
C GLU A 270 12.72 -11.87 10.94
N ILE A 271 12.80 -11.27 12.12
CA ILE A 271 13.98 -11.40 12.99
C ILE A 271 14.27 -12.88 13.30
N VAL A 272 13.23 -13.69 13.57
CA VAL A 272 13.40 -15.12 13.83
C VAL A 272 13.94 -15.84 12.59
N ILE A 273 13.40 -15.56 11.40
CA ILE A 273 13.88 -16.16 10.15
C ILE A 273 15.34 -15.77 9.88
N LEU A 274 15.70 -14.49 10.05
CA LEU A 274 17.08 -14.02 9.88
C LEU A 274 18.04 -14.65 10.89
N ALA A 275 17.62 -14.87 12.13
CA ALA A 275 18.41 -15.60 13.12
C ALA A 275 18.62 -17.08 12.72
N VAL A 276 17.60 -17.72 12.13
CA VAL A 276 17.75 -19.07 11.57
C VAL A 276 18.71 -19.07 10.39
N ILE A 277 18.59 -18.10 9.48
CA ILE A 277 19.51 -17.93 8.35
C ILE A 277 20.94 -17.75 8.85
N GLN A 278 21.17 -16.94 9.90
CA GLN A 278 22.50 -16.75 10.50
C GLN A 278 23.08 -18.08 11.00
N GLY A 279 22.27 -18.90 11.65
CA GLY A 279 22.66 -20.25 12.06
C GLY A 279 23.04 -21.16 10.88
N VAL A 280 22.27 -21.10 9.79
CA VAL A 280 22.56 -21.86 8.55
C VAL A 280 23.85 -21.39 7.92
N LEU A 281 24.08 -20.07 7.80
CA LEU A 281 25.30 -19.48 7.24
C LEU A 281 26.55 -19.94 8.01
N SER A 282 26.49 -19.94 9.35
CA SER A 282 27.57 -20.48 10.18
C SER A 282 27.78 -21.97 9.96
N GLY A 283 26.71 -22.77 9.79
CA GLY A 283 26.78 -24.20 9.58
C GLY A 283 27.36 -24.61 8.21
N ILE A 284 27.14 -23.80 7.17
CA ILE A 284 27.69 -24.06 5.81
C ILE A 284 29.05 -23.38 5.59
N HIS A 285 29.63 -22.76 6.63
CA HIS A 285 30.90 -22.04 6.56
C HIS A 285 30.93 -21.00 5.43
N ALA A 286 29.92 -20.13 5.39
CA ALA A 286 29.71 -19.16 4.32
C ALA A 286 30.94 -18.26 4.04
N ASP A 287 31.71 -17.93 5.06
CA ASP A 287 32.86 -17.01 4.99
C ASP A 287 34.18 -17.72 4.65
N GLN A 288 34.18 -19.04 4.30
CA GLN A 288 35.40 -19.81 4.07
C GLN A 288 36.10 -19.40 2.77
N ASP A 289 35.36 -19.26 1.69
CA ASP A 289 35.83 -18.82 0.37
C ASP A 289 34.67 -18.23 -0.48
N ALA A 290 35.04 -17.67 -1.65
CA ALA A 290 34.06 -17.06 -2.56
C ALA A 290 33.00 -18.06 -3.08
N ALA A 291 33.35 -19.35 -3.26
CA ALA A 291 32.42 -20.36 -3.74
C ALA A 291 31.41 -20.73 -2.65
N HIS A 292 31.85 -20.87 -1.39
CA HIS A 292 30.96 -21.07 -0.24
C HIS A 292 30.03 -19.88 -0.06
N ASN A 293 30.54 -18.65 -0.16
CA ASN A 293 29.73 -17.45 -0.05
C ASN A 293 28.68 -17.33 -1.18
N THR A 294 29.05 -17.62 -2.43
CA THR A 294 28.12 -17.64 -3.57
C THR A 294 26.99 -18.66 -3.35
N ARG A 295 27.33 -19.85 -2.85
CA ARG A 295 26.34 -20.87 -2.47
C ARG A 295 25.49 -20.39 -1.29
N ALA A 296 26.08 -19.72 -0.31
CA ALA A 296 25.36 -19.18 0.85
C ALA A 296 24.30 -18.17 0.46
N LEU A 297 24.60 -17.22 -0.43
CA LEU A 297 23.62 -16.26 -0.95
C LEU A 297 22.45 -16.95 -1.68
N SER A 298 22.74 -17.98 -2.49
CA SER A 298 21.71 -18.80 -3.14
C SER A 298 20.84 -19.54 -2.11
N VAL A 299 21.44 -20.06 -1.05
CA VAL A 299 20.73 -20.74 0.04
C VAL A 299 19.84 -19.77 0.80
N CYS A 300 20.30 -18.56 1.10
CA CYS A 300 19.49 -17.52 1.75
C CYS A 300 18.26 -17.15 0.92
N ALA A 301 18.43 -16.93 -0.39
CA ALA A 301 17.31 -16.65 -1.30
C ALA A 301 16.31 -17.81 -1.33
N GLY A 302 16.80 -19.06 -1.40
CA GLY A 302 15.96 -20.26 -1.39
C GLY A 302 15.20 -20.48 -0.08
N ILE A 303 15.84 -20.22 1.08
CA ILE A 303 15.17 -20.25 2.40
C ILE A 303 14.06 -19.19 2.44
N GLY A 304 14.30 -17.99 1.91
CA GLY A 304 13.29 -16.95 1.78
C GLY A 304 12.06 -17.45 1.04
N GLY A 305 12.22 -18.19 -0.07
CA GLY A 305 11.11 -18.81 -0.80
C GLY A 305 10.40 -19.91 -0.02
N ALA A 306 11.17 -20.78 0.64
CA ALA A 306 10.61 -21.90 1.42
C ALA A 306 9.80 -21.40 2.62
N THR A 307 10.30 -20.40 3.35
CA THR A 307 9.59 -19.77 4.47
C THR A 307 8.35 -19.02 3.98
N TRP A 308 8.43 -18.33 2.83
CA TRP A 308 7.28 -17.68 2.23
C TRP A 308 6.14 -18.66 1.96
N LEU A 309 6.42 -19.76 1.31
CA LEU A 309 5.40 -20.79 1.04
C LEU A 309 4.85 -21.40 2.34
N LEU A 310 5.72 -21.72 3.30
CA LEU A 310 5.33 -22.33 4.57
C LEU A 310 4.32 -21.45 5.34
N PHE A 311 4.62 -20.16 5.47
CA PHE A 311 3.76 -19.22 6.19
C PHE A 311 2.53 -18.77 5.38
N ALA A 312 2.52 -19.02 4.06
CA ALA A 312 1.35 -18.74 3.22
C ALA A 312 0.26 -19.83 3.33
N LEU A 313 0.62 -21.08 3.61
CA LEU A 313 -0.32 -22.21 3.65
C LEU A 313 -1.53 -21.97 4.57
N PRO A 314 -1.38 -21.50 5.81
CA PRO A 314 -2.54 -21.26 6.68
C PRO A 314 -3.56 -20.30 6.06
N TRP A 315 -3.09 -19.24 5.42
CA TRP A 315 -3.95 -18.26 4.78
C TRP A 315 -4.71 -18.85 3.59
N PHE A 316 -4.06 -19.64 2.74
CA PHE A 316 -4.69 -20.25 1.56
C PHE A 316 -5.89 -21.16 1.92
N PHE A 317 -5.83 -21.83 3.07
CA PHE A 317 -6.90 -22.74 3.51
C PHE A 317 -7.96 -22.06 4.38
N LEU A 318 -7.62 -20.98 5.07
CA LEU A 318 -8.48 -20.34 6.07
C LEU A 318 -9.13 -19.05 5.60
N GLU A 319 -8.66 -18.48 4.48
CA GLU A 319 -9.25 -17.30 3.87
C GLU A 319 -10.68 -17.56 3.41
N LYS A 320 -11.61 -16.74 3.87
CA LYS A 320 -12.98 -16.74 3.35
C LYS A 320 -13.02 -15.96 2.04
N HIS A 321 -13.41 -16.63 0.96
CA HIS A 321 -13.51 -16.04 -0.36
C HIS A 321 -14.70 -15.06 -0.40
N ARG A 322 -14.43 -13.81 -0.06
CA ARG A 322 -15.39 -12.72 -0.13
C ARG A 322 -15.54 -12.28 -1.58
N PRO A 323 -16.78 -12.19 -2.12
CA PRO A 323 -17.00 -11.69 -3.48
C PRO A 323 -16.59 -10.22 -3.57
N GLY A 324 -15.94 -9.85 -4.66
CA GLY A 324 -15.73 -8.46 -5.04
C GLY A 324 -17.00 -7.82 -5.59
N GLN A 325 -16.87 -6.60 -6.08
CA GLN A 325 -17.96 -5.87 -6.70
C GLN A 325 -18.50 -6.62 -7.95
N LYS A 326 -19.80 -6.47 -8.23
CA LYS A 326 -20.36 -7.03 -9.45
C LYS A 326 -19.91 -6.21 -10.66
N LEU A 327 -19.43 -6.90 -11.70
CA LEU A 327 -19.07 -6.25 -12.94
C LEU A 327 -20.32 -5.61 -13.57
N PRO A 328 -20.28 -4.35 -13.97
CA PRO A 328 -21.41 -3.68 -14.60
C PRO A 328 -21.76 -4.29 -15.95
N LYS A 329 -23.06 -4.27 -16.28
CA LYS A 329 -23.54 -4.79 -17.55
C LYS A 329 -22.93 -4.00 -18.71
N GLY A 330 -22.34 -4.70 -19.68
CA GLY A 330 -21.73 -4.09 -20.88
C GLY A 330 -20.23 -3.78 -20.77
N TYR A 331 -19.61 -3.97 -19.60
CA TYR A 331 -18.18 -3.73 -19.41
C TYR A 331 -17.39 -5.03 -19.22
N ASN A 332 -16.17 -5.06 -19.73
CA ASN A 332 -15.19 -6.11 -19.49
C ASN A 332 -14.18 -5.64 -18.42
N TYR A 333 -13.45 -6.54 -17.79
CA TYR A 333 -12.45 -6.20 -16.76
C TYR A 333 -11.44 -5.14 -17.21
N LEU A 334 -11.02 -5.15 -18.47
CA LEU A 334 -10.12 -4.16 -19.07
C LEU A 334 -10.76 -2.78 -19.22
N THR A 335 -11.99 -2.75 -19.73
CA THR A 335 -12.71 -1.48 -19.96
C THR A 335 -13.10 -0.83 -18.64
N VAL A 336 -13.42 -1.62 -17.62
CA VAL A 336 -13.71 -1.10 -16.26
C VAL A 336 -12.45 -0.52 -15.61
N ALA A 337 -11.29 -1.19 -15.73
CA ALA A 337 -10.03 -0.65 -15.21
C ALA A 337 -9.70 0.72 -15.83
N TRP A 338 -9.85 0.82 -17.14
CA TRP A 338 -9.64 2.09 -17.85
C TRP A 338 -10.65 3.17 -17.43
N LEU A 339 -11.91 2.79 -17.26
CA LEU A 339 -12.97 3.69 -16.80
C LEU A 339 -12.70 4.18 -15.38
N GLN A 340 -12.32 3.30 -14.45
CA GLN A 340 -11.96 3.67 -13.08
C GLN A 340 -10.78 4.65 -13.07
N LEU A 341 -9.74 4.37 -13.86
CA LEU A 341 -8.58 5.26 -13.98
C LEU A 341 -8.98 6.64 -14.55
N ARG A 342 -9.79 6.67 -15.60
CA ARG A 342 -10.28 7.90 -16.21
C ARG A 342 -11.13 8.71 -15.22
N LEU A 343 -12.02 8.06 -14.48
CA LEU A 343 -12.84 8.71 -13.45
C LEU A 343 -11.98 9.24 -12.30
N ALA A 344 -11.01 8.46 -11.83
CA ALA A 344 -10.07 8.90 -10.83
C ALA A 344 -9.32 10.15 -11.27
N CYS A 345 -8.79 10.15 -12.49
CA CYS A 345 -8.11 11.31 -13.06
C CYS A 345 -9.06 12.52 -13.18
N LYS A 346 -10.29 12.33 -13.67
CA LYS A 346 -11.29 13.41 -13.80
C LYS A 346 -11.60 14.07 -12.45
N HIS A 347 -11.78 13.28 -11.38
CA HIS A 347 -12.09 13.79 -10.05
C HIS A 347 -10.88 14.47 -9.39
N ILE A 348 -9.67 13.93 -9.59
CA ILE A 348 -8.48 14.45 -8.93
C ILE A 348 -8.08 15.84 -9.46
N TRP A 349 -8.38 16.14 -10.73
CA TRP A 349 -8.15 17.49 -11.30
C TRP A 349 -8.96 18.58 -10.59
N LYS A 350 -10.09 18.21 -9.96
CA LYS A 350 -10.92 19.13 -9.15
C LYS A 350 -10.35 19.35 -7.73
N LEU A 351 -9.39 18.50 -7.27
CA LEU A 351 -8.77 18.49 -5.94
C LEU A 351 -7.28 18.86 -6.05
N LYS A 352 -6.99 20.16 -6.12
CA LYS A 352 -5.63 20.66 -6.40
C LYS A 352 -4.60 20.20 -5.36
N GLN A 353 -4.96 20.23 -4.07
CA GLN A 353 -4.05 19.80 -2.99
C GLN A 353 -3.78 18.29 -3.02
N THR A 354 -4.79 17.48 -3.31
CA THR A 354 -4.62 16.03 -3.49
C THR A 354 -3.77 15.71 -4.72
N LEU A 355 -4.00 16.40 -5.84
CA LEU A 355 -3.17 16.26 -7.06
C LEU A 355 -1.71 16.63 -6.78
N LEU A 356 -1.47 17.75 -6.09
CA LEU A 356 -0.14 18.20 -5.71
C LEU A 356 0.59 17.16 -4.86
N TYR A 357 -0.12 16.58 -3.87
CA TYR A 357 0.41 15.50 -3.04
C TYR A 357 0.75 14.25 -3.88
N LEU A 358 -0.10 13.87 -4.83
CA LEU A 358 0.15 12.71 -5.68
C LEU A 358 1.35 12.89 -6.62
N ILE A 359 1.54 14.08 -7.18
CA ILE A 359 2.74 14.39 -8.00
C ILE A 359 4.00 14.37 -7.13
N PHE A 360 3.95 14.97 -5.95
CA PHE A 360 5.01 14.90 -4.96
C PHE A 360 5.35 13.43 -4.63
N TYR A 361 4.34 12.63 -4.30
CA TYR A 361 4.51 11.23 -3.94
C TYR A 361 5.09 10.40 -5.10
N PHE A 362 4.65 10.65 -6.33
CA PHE A 362 5.19 10.00 -7.53
C PHE A 362 6.71 10.20 -7.63
N LEU A 363 7.17 11.45 -7.55
CA LEU A 363 8.59 11.78 -7.67
C LEU A 363 9.42 11.23 -6.50
N LEU A 364 8.96 11.43 -5.28
CA LEU A 364 9.75 11.01 -4.10
C LEU A 364 9.77 9.51 -3.93
N SER A 365 8.66 8.81 -4.23
CA SER A 365 8.58 7.35 -4.15
C SER A 365 9.51 6.68 -5.16
N ASP A 366 9.55 7.15 -6.42
CA ASP A 366 10.49 6.67 -7.44
C ASP A 366 11.95 6.87 -7.00
N THR A 367 12.23 8.09 -6.53
CA THR A 367 13.59 8.44 -6.08
C THR A 367 14.02 7.57 -4.89
N LEU A 368 13.15 7.36 -3.90
CA LEU A 368 13.48 6.56 -2.72
C LEU A 368 13.68 5.09 -3.08
N ASN A 369 12.78 4.49 -3.87
CA ASN A 369 12.91 3.10 -4.31
C ASN A 369 14.18 2.88 -5.13
N THR A 370 14.51 3.82 -6.00
CA THR A 370 15.75 3.76 -6.80
C THR A 370 17.00 3.93 -5.93
N ALA A 371 16.95 4.88 -4.97
CA ALA A 371 18.06 5.09 -4.04
C ALA A 371 18.37 3.84 -3.22
N ILE A 372 17.33 3.15 -2.72
CA ILE A 372 17.49 1.88 -1.99
C ILE A 372 18.22 0.86 -2.86
N THR A 373 17.83 0.73 -4.15
CA THR A 373 18.48 -0.20 -5.06
C THR A 373 19.93 0.19 -5.33
N VAL A 374 20.23 1.47 -5.55
CA VAL A 374 21.62 1.96 -5.74
C VAL A 374 22.46 1.74 -4.47
N ILE A 375 21.93 2.08 -3.30
CA ILE A 375 22.63 1.87 -2.02
C ILE A 375 22.85 0.38 -1.77
N SER A 376 21.88 -0.48 -2.11
CA SER A 376 22.03 -1.94 -1.98
C SER A 376 23.17 -2.47 -2.87
N THR A 377 23.34 -1.97 -4.10
CA THR A 377 24.48 -2.38 -4.95
C THR A 377 25.82 -1.94 -4.35
N LEU A 378 25.91 -0.72 -3.81
CA LEU A 378 27.10 -0.22 -3.12
C LEU A 378 27.37 -0.99 -1.81
N GLN A 379 26.32 -1.37 -1.08
CA GLN A 379 26.41 -2.20 0.13
C GLN A 379 26.99 -3.58 -0.18
N ASN A 380 26.52 -4.22 -1.25
CA ASN A 380 27.03 -5.52 -1.65
C ASN A 380 28.53 -5.47 -1.97
N ASP A 381 28.97 -4.44 -2.69
CA ASP A 381 30.39 -4.23 -3.01
C ASP A 381 31.23 -3.95 -1.76
N ALA A 382 30.77 -3.07 -0.86
CA ALA A 382 31.48 -2.74 0.38
C ALA A 382 31.54 -3.90 1.38
N ALA A 383 30.53 -4.79 1.37
CA ALA A 383 30.48 -6.01 2.16
C ALA A 383 31.24 -7.17 1.48
N ALA A 384 31.89 -6.94 0.32
CA ALA A 384 32.52 -7.97 -0.49
C ALA A 384 31.58 -9.18 -0.73
N PHE A 385 30.30 -8.93 -0.91
CA PHE A 385 29.22 -9.93 -1.08
C PHE A 385 29.08 -10.94 0.08
N SER A 386 29.69 -10.70 1.26
CA SER A 386 29.56 -11.60 2.39
C SER A 386 28.11 -11.80 2.80
N ALA A 387 27.58 -13.01 2.65
CA ALA A 387 26.22 -13.35 3.03
C ALA A 387 25.96 -13.14 4.53
N THR A 388 26.97 -13.40 5.37
CA THR A 388 26.92 -13.20 6.83
C THR A 388 26.74 -11.72 7.17
N VAL A 389 27.60 -10.85 6.62
CA VAL A 389 27.53 -9.40 6.85
C VAL A 389 26.21 -8.81 6.33
N LEU A 390 25.77 -9.23 5.14
CA LEU A 390 24.51 -8.77 4.57
C LEU A 390 23.31 -9.18 5.44
N ASN A 391 23.30 -10.40 5.99
CA ASN A 391 22.26 -10.85 6.91
C ASN A 391 22.26 -10.06 8.23
N GLU A 392 23.44 -9.78 8.79
CA GLU A 392 23.56 -8.97 10.01
C GLU A 392 23.07 -7.53 9.79
N LEU A 393 23.43 -6.92 8.66
CA LEU A 393 22.92 -5.59 8.27
C LEU A 393 21.40 -5.57 8.17
N LEU A 394 20.77 -6.61 7.59
CA LEU A 394 19.32 -6.73 7.54
C LEU A 394 18.69 -6.83 8.92
N ILE A 395 19.27 -7.60 9.85
CA ILE A 395 18.79 -7.70 11.24
C ILE A 395 18.77 -6.31 11.89
N VAL A 396 19.88 -5.55 11.76
CA VAL A 396 19.94 -4.18 12.30
C VAL A 396 18.90 -3.27 11.64
N GLY A 397 18.72 -3.38 10.33
CA GLY A 397 17.72 -2.61 9.58
C GLY A 397 16.31 -2.83 10.10
N ILE A 398 15.88 -4.08 10.27
CA ILE A 398 14.52 -4.44 10.71
C ILE A 398 14.26 -4.06 12.17
N VAL A 399 15.25 -4.27 13.05
CA VAL A 399 15.15 -3.80 14.43
C VAL A 399 15.00 -2.28 14.48
N SER A 400 15.80 -1.56 13.68
CA SER A 400 15.74 -0.10 13.60
C SER A 400 14.41 0.38 13.00
N GLU A 401 13.89 -0.29 11.98
CA GLU A 401 12.59 0.00 11.36
C GLU A 401 11.46 -0.13 12.37
N THR A 402 11.46 -1.21 13.14
CA THR A 402 10.47 -1.44 14.20
C THR A 402 10.49 -0.31 15.23
N ILE A 403 11.68 0.06 15.69
CA ILE A 403 11.88 1.17 16.64
C ILE A 403 11.43 2.49 16.02
N GLY A 404 11.75 2.73 14.74
CA GLY A 404 11.42 3.97 14.03
C GLY A 404 9.92 4.19 13.84
N ILE A 405 9.19 3.17 13.39
CA ILE A 405 7.74 3.24 13.16
C ILE A 405 6.99 3.47 14.48
N PHE A 406 7.27 2.67 15.49
CA PHE A 406 6.64 2.83 16.82
C PHE A 406 7.11 4.09 17.53
N GLY A 407 8.39 4.44 17.39
CA GLY A 407 8.97 5.64 17.97
C GLY A 407 8.34 6.92 17.43
N LEU A 408 8.16 7.03 16.11
CA LEU A 408 7.50 8.18 15.49
C LEU A 408 6.04 8.31 15.96
N TRP A 409 5.30 7.19 15.99
CA TRP A 409 3.93 7.16 16.50
C TRP A 409 3.84 7.62 17.97
N TYR A 410 4.79 7.16 18.82
CA TYR A 410 4.86 7.54 20.23
C TYR A 410 5.19 9.03 20.41
N ILE A 411 6.15 9.54 19.61
CA ILE A 411 6.53 10.97 19.59
C ILE A 411 5.33 11.82 19.18
N GLN A 412 4.61 11.45 18.11
CA GLN A 412 3.40 12.17 17.69
C GLN A 412 2.35 12.21 18.80
N LYS A 413 2.13 11.08 19.47
CA LYS A 413 1.12 10.97 20.54
C LYS A 413 1.51 11.78 21.78
N TRP A 414 2.78 11.77 22.19
CA TRP A 414 3.21 12.41 23.42
C TRP A 414 3.43 13.92 23.27
N PHE A 415 4.05 14.30 22.15
CA PHE A 415 4.37 15.72 21.91
C PHE A 415 3.30 16.45 21.09
N GLY A 416 2.22 15.78 20.68
CA GLY A 416 1.16 16.40 19.88
C GLY A 416 1.64 16.90 18.51
N VAL A 417 2.67 16.26 17.93
CA VAL A 417 3.23 16.67 16.64
C VAL A 417 2.23 16.39 15.54
N SER A 418 1.88 17.44 14.76
CA SER A 418 0.96 17.28 13.63
C SER A 418 1.52 16.33 12.58
N THR A 419 0.63 15.62 11.88
CA THR A 419 0.99 14.67 10.81
C THR A 419 1.88 15.33 9.75
N LEU A 420 1.58 16.56 9.36
CA LEU A 420 2.37 17.31 8.38
C LEU A 420 3.80 17.60 8.85
N ASN A 421 3.99 17.95 10.12
CA ASN A 421 5.32 18.21 10.66
C ASN A 421 6.14 16.93 10.81
N ALA A 422 5.54 15.83 11.25
CA ALA A 422 6.17 14.53 11.28
C ALA A 422 6.55 14.07 9.86
N PHE A 423 5.68 14.31 8.87
CA PHE A 423 5.94 14.03 7.46
C PHE A 423 7.13 14.83 6.93
N ARG A 424 7.20 16.13 7.21
CA ARG A 424 8.33 17.00 6.84
C ARG A 424 9.64 16.54 7.45
N TRP A 425 9.60 16.06 8.69
CA TRP A 425 10.79 15.50 9.37
C TRP A 425 11.31 14.25 8.66
N VAL A 426 10.42 13.30 8.31
CA VAL A 426 10.81 12.09 7.57
C VAL A 426 11.41 12.46 6.21
N ILE A 427 10.82 13.41 5.49
CA ILE A 427 11.36 13.91 4.21
C ILE A 427 12.76 14.52 4.39
N PHE A 428 12.95 15.30 5.44
CA PHE A 428 14.29 15.83 5.78
C PHE A 428 15.30 14.70 5.96
N CYS A 429 14.93 13.61 6.65
CA CYS A 429 15.81 12.44 6.82
C CYS A 429 16.12 11.74 5.47
N ILE A 430 15.15 11.72 4.53
CA ILE A 430 15.37 11.22 3.16
C ILE A 430 16.35 12.13 2.40
N VAL A 431 16.20 13.45 2.50
CA VAL A 431 17.14 14.40 1.86
C VAL A 431 18.56 14.19 2.37
N VAL A 432 18.75 14.02 3.68
CA VAL A 432 20.07 13.74 4.27
C VAL A 432 20.68 12.46 3.68
N LEU A 433 19.87 11.41 3.51
CA LEU A 433 20.31 10.15 2.90
C LEU A 433 20.76 10.35 1.44
N MET A 434 20.05 11.19 0.67
CA MET A 434 20.42 11.51 -0.72
C MET A 434 21.70 12.37 -0.80
N VAL A 435 21.84 13.33 0.11
CA VAL A 435 23.05 14.17 0.22
C VAL A 435 24.26 13.30 0.60
N TRP A 436 24.09 12.32 1.49
CA TRP A 436 25.13 11.38 1.85
C TRP A 436 25.66 10.63 0.62
N GLY A 437 24.77 10.02 -0.20
CA GLY A 437 25.18 9.38 -1.44
C GLY A 437 25.77 10.33 -2.48
N PHE A 438 25.26 11.57 -2.55
CA PHE A 438 25.79 12.60 -3.45
C PHE A 438 27.25 12.97 -3.13
N ILE A 439 27.61 13.06 -1.86
CA ILE A 439 29.01 13.30 -1.43
C ILE A 439 29.94 12.18 -1.93
N GLY A 440 29.46 10.93 -1.96
CA GLY A 440 30.20 9.77 -2.46
C GLY A 440 30.60 9.84 -3.93
N ILE A 441 29.99 10.74 -4.73
CA ILE A 441 30.42 10.94 -6.12
C ILE A 441 31.81 11.54 -6.22
N PHE A 442 32.18 12.41 -5.25
CA PHE A 442 33.37 13.22 -5.27
C PHE A 442 34.49 12.68 -4.38
N THR A 443 34.18 11.82 -3.43
CA THR A 443 35.14 11.31 -2.46
C THR A 443 34.94 9.83 -2.17
N GLN A 444 36.06 9.11 -2.05
CA GLN A 444 36.05 7.70 -1.66
C GLN A 444 36.08 7.47 -0.14
N LYS A 445 36.23 8.56 0.64
CA LYS A 445 36.32 8.46 2.10
C LYS A 445 34.96 8.39 2.80
N PHE A 446 33.89 8.86 2.11
CA PHE A 446 32.56 8.99 2.65
C PHE A 446 31.54 8.96 1.51
N GLY A 447 30.35 8.40 1.74
CA GLY A 447 29.28 8.37 0.74
C GLY A 447 28.99 6.97 0.20
N TYR A 448 28.80 6.01 1.11
CA TYR A 448 28.50 4.59 0.83
C TYR A 448 29.68 3.81 0.19
N HIS A 449 30.89 4.06 0.64
CA HIS A 449 32.08 3.34 0.18
C HIS A 449 32.66 2.41 1.22
N ASN A 450 32.41 2.64 2.50
CA ASN A 450 32.99 1.88 3.59
C ASN A 450 31.94 1.03 4.29
N GLN A 451 32.32 -0.16 4.72
CA GLN A 451 31.40 -1.10 5.40
C GLN A 451 30.74 -0.48 6.64
N TRP A 452 31.44 0.34 7.44
CA TRP A 452 30.89 0.99 8.63
C TRP A 452 29.75 1.96 8.29
N GLU A 453 29.74 2.57 7.11
CA GLU A 453 28.69 3.49 6.67
C GLU A 453 27.35 2.77 6.50
N PHE A 454 27.37 1.50 6.10
CA PHE A 454 26.15 0.72 5.93
C PHE A 454 25.52 0.31 7.26
N TRP A 455 26.30 0.15 8.33
CA TRP A 455 25.73 -0.02 9.67
C TRP A 455 24.99 1.23 10.12
N VAL A 456 25.56 2.41 9.90
CA VAL A 456 24.89 3.69 10.18
C VAL A 456 23.69 3.90 9.25
N TYR A 457 23.82 3.52 7.98
CA TYR A 457 22.73 3.58 7.00
C TYR A 457 21.54 2.72 7.43
N GLN A 458 21.74 1.47 7.84
CA GLN A 458 20.66 0.59 8.29
C GLN A 458 19.91 1.18 9.49
N PHE A 459 20.65 1.76 10.44
CA PHE A 459 20.03 2.47 11.55
C PHE A 459 19.26 3.72 11.09
N TRP A 460 19.84 4.53 10.23
CA TRP A 460 19.23 5.76 9.71
C TRP A 460 18.00 5.46 8.86
N TYR A 461 18.14 4.54 7.92
CA TYR A 461 17.08 4.14 7.02
C TYR A 461 15.92 3.49 7.79
N GLY A 462 16.17 2.46 8.58
CA GLY A 462 15.15 1.79 9.38
C GLY A 462 14.48 2.74 10.36
N GLY A 463 15.27 3.42 11.20
CA GLY A 463 14.75 4.24 12.30
C GLY A 463 14.08 5.55 11.87
N LEU A 464 14.57 6.22 10.84
CA LEU A 464 14.15 7.57 10.48
C LEU A 464 13.47 7.69 9.11
N VAL A 465 13.78 6.79 8.16
CA VAL A 465 13.21 6.84 6.80
C VAL A 465 12.05 5.86 6.62
N CYS A 466 12.12 4.62 7.14
CA CYS A 466 11.05 3.63 7.02
C CYS A 466 9.67 4.11 7.52
N PRO A 467 9.55 4.98 8.53
CA PRO A 467 8.27 5.59 8.88
C PRO A 467 7.56 6.29 7.72
N TRP A 468 8.27 6.61 6.62
CA TRP A 468 7.71 7.09 5.36
C TRP A 468 6.54 6.26 4.86
N TYR A 469 6.66 4.93 4.89
CA TYR A 469 5.62 4.03 4.39
C TYR A 469 4.31 4.16 5.16
N ALA A 470 4.37 4.36 6.47
CA ALA A 470 3.17 4.54 7.29
C ALA A 470 2.60 5.96 7.18
N ILE A 471 3.46 6.98 7.27
CA ILE A 471 3.00 8.38 7.32
C ILE A 471 2.50 8.88 5.96
N SER A 472 2.99 8.35 4.84
CA SER A 472 2.48 8.69 3.51
C SER A 472 1.04 8.21 3.30
N PHE A 473 0.66 7.03 3.84
CA PHE A 473 -0.72 6.57 3.87
C PHE A 473 -1.62 7.45 4.74
N THR A 474 -1.10 7.95 5.85
CA THR A 474 -1.83 8.90 6.70
C THR A 474 -2.05 10.21 5.97
N MET A 475 -1.03 10.73 5.29
CA MET A 475 -1.11 11.99 4.54
C MET A 475 -2.08 11.92 3.36
N ILE A 476 -2.12 10.83 2.59
CA ILE A 476 -3.13 10.70 1.53
C ILE A 476 -4.54 10.68 2.13
N GLY A 477 -4.73 10.06 3.31
CA GLY A 477 -6.00 10.09 4.04
C GLY A 477 -6.45 11.51 4.41
N GLU A 478 -5.52 12.38 4.84
CA GLU A 478 -5.81 13.77 5.20
C GLU A 478 -6.23 14.64 3.99
N VAL A 479 -5.78 14.32 2.78
CA VAL A 479 -6.09 15.07 1.57
C VAL A 479 -7.19 14.42 0.72
N THR A 480 -7.82 13.35 1.22
CA THR A 480 -8.86 12.59 0.52
C THR A 480 -10.25 12.97 1.05
N PRO A 481 -11.21 13.40 0.20
CA PRO A 481 -12.57 13.67 0.62
C PRO A 481 -13.31 12.41 1.06
N ALA A 482 -14.16 12.54 2.10
CA ALA A 482 -14.97 11.46 2.64
C ALA A 482 -15.89 10.83 1.55
N GLY A 483 -15.91 9.50 1.50
CA GLY A 483 -16.66 8.73 0.50
C GLY A 483 -15.95 8.49 -0.83
N TYR A 484 -14.75 9.08 -1.05
CA TYR A 484 -13.92 8.87 -2.24
C TYR A 484 -12.60 8.16 -1.91
N GLU A 485 -12.47 7.66 -0.68
CA GLU A 485 -11.24 7.03 -0.17
C GLU A 485 -10.79 5.89 -1.09
N PHE A 486 -11.69 5.00 -1.46
CA PHE A 486 -11.34 3.85 -2.30
C PHE A 486 -10.72 4.25 -3.63
N LEU A 487 -11.33 5.23 -4.31
CA LEU A 487 -10.87 5.73 -5.60
C LEU A 487 -9.48 6.38 -5.51
N ILE A 488 -9.29 7.24 -4.51
CA ILE A 488 -8.04 8.00 -4.35
C ILE A 488 -6.92 7.12 -3.82
N PHE A 489 -7.19 6.20 -2.89
CA PHE A 489 -6.20 5.23 -2.42
C PHE A 489 -5.78 4.23 -3.51
N SER A 490 -6.72 3.81 -4.38
CA SER A 490 -6.41 2.98 -5.55
C SER A 490 -5.47 3.71 -6.52
N LEU A 491 -5.76 4.99 -6.78
CA LEU A 491 -4.89 5.83 -7.62
C LEU A 491 -3.52 6.07 -6.96
N PHE A 492 -3.48 6.32 -5.66
CA PHE A 492 -2.24 6.45 -4.90
C PHE A 492 -1.38 5.18 -4.99
N GLY A 493 -1.98 4.01 -4.83
CA GLY A 493 -1.30 2.72 -5.00
C GLY A 493 -0.76 2.51 -6.41
N LEU A 494 -1.56 2.85 -7.43
CA LEU A 494 -1.14 2.79 -8.84
C LEU A 494 0.02 3.74 -9.13
N ILE A 495 -0.05 4.99 -8.64
CA ILE A 495 0.99 6.00 -8.80
C ILE A 495 2.29 5.54 -8.15
N GLY A 496 2.24 5.02 -6.92
CA GLY A 496 3.43 4.51 -6.21
C GLY A 496 4.10 3.33 -6.92
N LYS A 497 3.33 2.52 -7.64
CA LYS A 497 3.88 1.41 -8.44
C LYS A 497 4.38 1.88 -9.81
N SER A 498 3.64 2.78 -10.48
CA SER A 498 4.01 3.27 -11.81
C SER A 498 5.22 4.21 -11.80
N SER A 499 5.56 4.84 -10.68
CA SER A 499 6.78 5.64 -10.56
C SER A 499 8.05 4.79 -10.55
N SER A 500 8.01 3.59 -9.97
CA SER A 500 9.20 2.83 -9.58
C SER A 500 10.09 2.31 -10.71
N PHE A 501 9.71 2.43 -11.99
CA PHE A 501 10.56 1.99 -13.11
C PHE A 501 11.41 3.09 -13.73
N VAL A 502 11.02 4.37 -13.59
CA VAL A 502 11.71 5.51 -14.25
C VAL A 502 13.10 5.70 -13.67
N GLY A 503 13.19 5.76 -12.37
CA GLY A 503 14.45 5.97 -11.66
C GLY A 503 15.51 4.91 -11.96
N PRO A 504 15.21 3.59 -11.89
CA PRO A 504 16.18 2.54 -12.22
C PRO A 504 16.70 2.62 -13.66
N PHE A 505 15.85 2.93 -14.66
CA PHE A 505 16.32 3.08 -16.05
C PHE A 505 17.26 4.27 -16.22
N VAL A 506 16.91 5.42 -15.65
CA VAL A 506 17.76 6.63 -15.70
C VAL A 506 19.06 6.38 -14.95
N SER A 507 19.02 5.81 -13.75
CA SER A 507 20.18 5.49 -12.94
C SER A 507 21.10 4.47 -13.62
N SER A 508 20.54 3.44 -14.26
CA SER A 508 21.29 2.47 -15.08
C SER A 508 22.04 3.17 -16.23
N ALA A 509 21.38 4.09 -16.92
CA ALA A 509 22.00 4.83 -18.02
C ALA A 509 23.13 5.75 -17.52
N ILE A 510 22.95 6.40 -16.38
CA ILE A 510 23.97 7.26 -15.76
C ILE A 510 25.17 6.42 -15.31
N SER A 511 24.96 5.35 -14.54
CA SER A 511 26.02 4.46 -14.08
C SER A 511 26.82 3.87 -15.26
N ASN A 512 26.13 3.41 -16.32
CA ASN A 512 26.79 2.85 -17.49
C ASN A 512 27.63 3.87 -18.28
N ARG A 513 27.21 5.15 -18.30
CA ARG A 513 27.96 6.22 -19.01
C ARG A 513 29.14 6.73 -18.22
N THR A 514 28.99 6.87 -16.92
CA THR A 514 30.00 7.46 -16.04
C THR A 514 31.01 6.45 -15.54
N GLY A 515 30.62 5.15 -15.48
CA GLY A 515 31.41 4.11 -14.83
C GLY A 515 31.51 4.27 -13.30
N ASN A 516 30.81 5.26 -12.73
CA ASN A 516 30.79 5.51 -11.29
C ASN A 516 29.46 5.03 -10.70
N PRO A 517 29.45 4.00 -9.84
CA PRO A 517 28.22 3.45 -9.26
C PRO A 517 27.45 4.46 -8.38
N SER A 518 28.13 5.49 -7.83
CA SER A 518 27.51 6.56 -7.04
C SER A 518 26.92 7.69 -7.90
N ALA A 519 27.25 7.77 -9.21
CA ALA A 519 26.77 8.85 -10.08
C ALA A 519 25.24 9.00 -10.17
N PRO A 520 24.40 7.95 -10.05
CA PRO A 520 22.95 8.11 -9.99
C PRO A 520 22.45 9.10 -8.94
N PHE A 521 23.20 9.34 -7.86
CA PHE A 521 22.82 10.31 -6.83
C PHE A 521 22.70 11.75 -7.34
N TYR A 522 23.30 12.12 -8.49
CA TYR A 522 23.02 13.40 -9.16
C TYR A 522 21.53 13.54 -9.49
N PHE A 523 20.97 12.53 -10.14
CA PHE A 523 19.56 12.50 -10.53
C PHE A 523 18.65 12.36 -9.31
N LEU A 524 18.98 11.46 -8.39
CA LEU A 524 18.20 11.17 -7.19
C LEU A 524 18.08 12.39 -6.28
N LEU A 525 19.17 13.10 -6.02
CA LEU A 525 19.14 14.31 -5.21
C LEU A 525 18.33 15.43 -5.90
N PHE A 526 18.52 15.61 -7.23
CA PHE A 526 17.73 16.59 -7.99
C PHE A 526 16.24 16.32 -7.89
N CYS A 527 15.78 15.08 -8.13
CA CYS A 527 14.37 14.70 -8.04
C CYS A 527 13.83 14.82 -6.61
N THR A 528 14.62 14.48 -5.60
CA THR A 528 14.24 14.66 -4.19
C THR A 528 14.01 16.13 -3.87
N LEU A 529 14.93 17.01 -4.26
CA LEU A 529 14.79 18.46 -4.03
C LEU A 529 13.61 19.05 -4.82
N ALA A 530 13.42 18.63 -6.07
CA ALA A 530 12.27 19.02 -6.88
C ALA A 530 10.94 18.60 -6.22
N SER A 531 10.88 17.38 -5.66
CA SER A 531 9.69 16.94 -4.92
C SER A 531 9.46 17.76 -3.65
N CYS A 532 10.52 18.12 -2.91
CA CYS A 532 10.42 18.99 -1.73
C CYS A 532 9.83 20.38 -2.07
N LEU A 533 10.15 20.93 -3.25
CA LEU A 533 9.56 22.20 -3.70
C LEU A 533 8.04 22.10 -3.90
N LEU A 534 7.54 20.93 -4.34
CA LEU A 534 6.10 20.68 -4.48
C LEU A 534 5.39 20.56 -3.12
N LEU A 535 6.11 20.24 -2.06
CA LEU A 535 5.53 20.16 -0.71
C LEU A 535 5.32 21.54 -0.06
N ILE A 536 6.05 22.57 -0.50
CA ILE A 536 5.96 23.91 0.10
C ILE A 536 4.53 24.48 0.00
N PRO A 537 3.84 24.44 -1.16
CA PRO A 537 2.49 24.95 -1.28
C PRO A 537 1.40 24.01 -0.73
N LEU A 538 1.76 22.82 -0.23
CA LEU A 538 0.80 21.87 0.34
C LEU A 538 0.29 22.41 1.69
N ASP A 539 -1.02 22.65 1.74
CA ASP A 539 -1.73 23.18 2.90
C ASP A 539 -2.96 22.31 3.21
N LEU A 540 -2.96 21.67 4.39
CA LEU A 540 -4.06 20.81 4.82
C LEU A 540 -5.36 21.58 5.07
N GLN A 541 -5.29 22.86 5.46
CA GLN A 541 -6.50 23.67 5.65
C GLN A 541 -7.16 23.97 4.31
N LYS A 542 -6.37 24.35 3.30
CA LYS A 542 -6.86 24.50 1.92
C LYS A 542 -7.42 23.21 1.38
N SER A 543 -6.76 22.07 1.66
CA SER A 543 -7.25 20.75 1.26
C SER A 543 -8.63 20.47 1.85
N ARG A 544 -8.87 20.74 3.13
CA ARG A 544 -10.18 20.54 3.78
C ARG A 544 -11.27 21.40 3.15
N ILE A 545 -10.96 22.65 2.80
CA ILE A 545 -11.89 23.55 2.11
C ILE A 545 -12.20 23.02 0.70
N GLU A 546 -11.19 22.57 -0.06
CA GLU A 546 -11.39 21.98 -1.39
C GLU A 546 -12.24 20.70 -1.31
N GLN A 547 -12.01 19.85 -0.30
CA GLN A 547 -12.79 18.63 -0.06
C GLN A 547 -14.26 18.94 0.25
N ALA A 548 -14.52 19.91 1.14
CA ALA A 548 -15.88 20.32 1.46
C ALA A 548 -16.63 20.81 0.22
N ARG A 549 -16.03 21.72 -0.56
CA ARG A 549 -16.61 22.21 -1.82
C ARG A 549 -16.85 21.10 -2.85
N PHE A 550 -15.93 20.13 -2.94
CA PHE A 550 -16.07 19.00 -3.83
C PHE A 550 -17.27 18.14 -3.45
N LEU A 551 -17.46 17.87 -2.15
CA LEU A 551 -18.58 17.10 -1.62
C LEU A 551 -19.91 17.84 -1.82
N ASP A 552 -19.97 19.15 -1.62
CA ASP A 552 -21.16 19.95 -1.84
C ASP A 552 -21.60 19.92 -3.30
N ARG A 553 -20.67 20.10 -4.23
CA ARG A 553 -20.95 19.96 -5.68
C ARG A 553 -21.42 18.55 -6.05
N ALA A 554 -20.78 17.51 -5.51
CA ALA A 554 -21.19 16.13 -5.76
C ALA A 554 -22.60 15.83 -5.20
N LYS A 555 -22.99 16.47 -4.09
CA LYS A 555 -24.32 16.38 -3.52
C LYS A 555 -25.34 17.09 -4.42
N GLU A 556 -25.05 18.31 -4.86
CA GLU A 556 -25.91 19.04 -5.79
C GLU A 556 -26.08 18.32 -7.13
N GLU A 557 -24.99 17.74 -7.69
CA GLU A 557 -25.05 16.92 -8.89
C GLU A 557 -25.98 15.71 -8.71
N LYS A 558 -25.93 15.04 -7.55
CA LYS A 558 -26.85 13.92 -7.22
C LYS A 558 -28.30 14.38 -7.07
N GLU A 559 -28.55 15.50 -6.42
CA GLU A 559 -29.90 16.05 -6.24
C GLU A 559 -30.51 16.49 -7.59
N ARG A 560 -29.72 17.09 -8.47
CA ARG A 560 -30.14 17.44 -9.84
C ARG A 560 -30.47 16.19 -10.68
N ALA A 561 -29.65 15.14 -10.60
CA ALA A 561 -29.90 13.89 -11.29
C ALA A 561 -31.16 13.20 -10.77
N ALA A 562 -31.41 13.26 -9.46
CA ALA A 562 -32.65 12.72 -8.88
C ALA A 562 -33.89 13.53 -9.27
N ALA A 563 -33.78 14.86 -9.40
CA ALA A 563 -34.86 15.75 -9.83
C ALA A 563 -35.12 15.65 -11.35
N GLY A 564 -34.07 15.48 -12.18
CA GLY A 564 -34.18 15.32 -13.64
C GLY A 564 -34.75 13.95 -14.06
N GLY A 565 -34.51 12.90 -13.28
CA GLY A 565 -35.07 11.55 -13.52
C GLY A 565 -36.56 11.43 -13.26
N ALA A 566 -37.18 12.42 -12.61
CA ALA A 566 -38.65 12.46 -12.41
C ALA A 566 -39.43 12.99 -13.66
N GLY A 567 -38.74 13.47 -14.69
CA GLY A 567 -39.32 14.12 -15.87
C GLY A 567 -39.34 13.32 -17.17
N PHE A 568 -38.69 12.14 -17.22
CA PHE A 568 -38.67 11.29 -18.42
C PHE A 568 -39.41 9.98 -18.15
N GLY A 569 -40.76 10.00 -18.35
CA GLY A 569 -41.57 8.80 -18.46
C GLY A 569 -41.18 8.01 -19.69
N LEU A 570 -40.49 6.91 -19.51
CA LEU A 570 -40.35 5.86 -20.53
C LEU A 570 -41.66 5.06 -20.60
N GLU A 571 -42.64 5.59 -21.31
CA GLU A 571 -43.67 4.77 -21.96
C GLU A 571 -43.06 4.22 -23.26
N GLY A 572 -42.81 2.93 -23.28
CA GLY A 572 -42.36 2.28 -24.51
C GLY A 572 -41.79 0.88 -24.26
N SER A 573 -42.71 -0.10 -24.11
CA SER A 573 -42.53 -1.50 -24.52
C SER A 573 -41.26 -2.25 -24.04
N LEU A 574 -41.43 -2.98 -22.95
CA LEU A 574 -40.78 -4.30 -22.79
C LEU A 574 -41.75 -5.26 -22.08
N GLY A 575 -42.11 -6.32 -22.79
CA GLY A 575 -42.94 -7.40 -22.31
C GLY A 575 -42.31 -8.12 -21.12
N GLU A 576 -43.22 -8.41 -20.24
CA GLU A 576 -43.35 -9.55 -19.32
C GLU A 576 -42.19 -10.54 -19.22
N LYS A 577 -41.47 -10.57 -18.07
CA LYS A 577 -41.38 -11.71 -17.14
C LYS A 577 -40.33 -11.49 -16.05
N ASP A 578 -40.81 -11.86 -14.86
CA ASP A 578 -40.10 -12.28 -13.62
C ASP A 578 -39.62 -11.21 -12.60
N ASP A 579 -40.54 -11.00 -11.68
CA ASP A 579 -40.51 -10.82 -10.22
C ASP A 579 -39.19 -10.53 -9.49
N ALA A 580 -39.16 -9.40 -8.86
CA ALA A 580 -38.79 -9.00 -7.51
C ALA A 580 -38.16 -7.58 -7.48
N VAL A 581 -39.00 -6.56 -7.59
CA VAL A 581 -38.60 -5.18 -7.28
C VAL A 581 -39.23 -4.76 -5.97
N VAL A 582 -38.46 -4.61 -4.94
CA VAL A 582 -38.85 -3.98 -3.68
C VAL A 582 -39.13 -2.49 -3.95
N ARG A 583 -40.41 -2.13 -3.91
CA ARG A 583 -40.86 -0.73 -3.97
C ARG A 583 -40.54 -0.01 -2.66
N VAL A 584 -39.68 0.98 -2.71
CA VAL A 584 -39.62 2.02 -1.68
C VAL A 584 -40.73 3.02 -1.95
N ARG A 585 -41.76 2.99 -1.12
CA ARG A 585 -42.89 3.94 -1.14
C ARG A 585 -42.53 5.13 -0.27
N SER A 586 -42.42 6.31 -0.87
CA SER A 586 -42.44 7.58 -0.15
C SER A 586 -43.80 7.82 0.47
N VAL A 587 -43.84 8.07 1.78
CA VAL A 587 -45.06 8.46 2.49
C VAL A 587 -45.19 9.97 2.40
N GLY A 588 -46.17 10.42 1.57
CA GLY A 588 -46.70 11.79 1.62
C GLY A 588 -47.74 11.88 2.72
N THR A 589 -47.70 12.95 3.45
CA THR A 589 -48.67 13.41 4.46
C THR A 589 -49.99 13.72 3.81
N ASP A 590 -51.10 13.07 4.27
CA ASP A 590 -52.42 13.70 4.31
C ASP A 590 -53.24 13.16 5.50
N ALA A 591 -53.74 14.10 6.27
CA ALA A 591 -54.64 13.87 7.40
C ALA A 591 -56.08 13.83 6.94
N ALA A 592 -56.86 12.88 7.41
CA ALA A 592 -58.21 13.11 7.95
C ALA A 592 -59.02 11.85 8.21
N LYS A 593 -59.48 11.76 9.46
CA LYS A 593 -60.84 11.28 9.94
C LYS A 593 -61.33 9.87 9.62
N THR A 594 -61.59 9.08 10.60
CA THR A 594 -62.85 8.74 11.27
C THR A 594 -62.84 7.35 11.93
N GLU A 595 -63.11 7.40 13.20
CA GLU A 595 -63.89 6.56 14.14
C GLU A 595 -63.91 5.02 14.17
N PRO A 596 -64.23 4.45 15.34
CA PRO A 596 -63.82 3.13 15.77
C PRO A 596 -64.92 2.06 15.66
N ARG A 597 -64.52 0.79 15.62
CA ARG A 597 -65.47 -0.33 15.88
C ARG A 597 -64.83 -1.41 16.77
N THR A 598 -65.47 -1.58 17.86
CA THR A 598 -65.64 -2.55 18.92
C THR A 598 -65.25 -4.01 18.68
N ILE A 599 -64.72 -4.54 19.78
CA ILE A 599 -64.40 -5.87 20.27
C ILE A 599 -65.61 -6.85 20.23
N PRO A 600 -65.45 -8.19 20.18
CA PRO A 600 -65.34 -9.04 21.38
C PRO A 600 -64.27 -10.14 21.23
N GLY A 601 -63.54 -10.62 22.22
CA GLY A 601 -63.86 -11.17 23.51
C GLY A 601 -63.88 -12.70 23.51
N SER A 602 -62.95 -13.32 24.28
CA SER A 602 -63.08 -14.46 25.21
C SER A 602 -61.75 -15.16 25.37
N GLU A 603 -61.19 -15.12 26.58
CA GLU A 603 -61.18 -16.21 27.58
C GLU A 603 -60.34 -17.41 27.11
N GLY A 604 -59.38 -17.93 27.77
CA GLY A 604 -59.02 -18.03 29.18
C GLY A 604 -57.95 -19.09 29.36
N ASP A 605 -57.35 -19.05 30.48
CA ASP A 605 -56.71 -20.07 31.33
C ASP A 605 -55.21 -20.35 31.17
N SER A 606 -54.50 -19.87 32.12
CA SER A 606 -53.93 -20.41 33.37
C SER A 606 -52.81 -21.47 33.25
N ASN A 607 -51.77 -21.16 34.00
CA ASN A 607 -50.92 -22.03 34.86
C ASN A 607 -49.65 -22.65 34.24
N SER A 608 -48.48 -22.26 34.69
CA SER A 608 -47.66 -22.77 35.80
C SER A 608 -46.18 -22.56 35.54
N THR A 609 -45.57 -21.93 36.48
CA THR A 609 -44.14 -21.89 36.83
C THR A 609 -43.64 -23.22 37.41
N PRO A 610 -42.36 -23.35 37.81
CA PRO A 610 -41.03 -23.20 37.18
C PRO A 610 -40.20 -24.48 37.39
N HIS A 611 -39.08 -24.64 36.73
CA HIS A 611 -37.97 -25.44 37.29
C HIS A 611 -36.57 -24.94 36.87
N ARG A 612 -35.82 -24.77 37.89
CA ARG A 612 -34.39 -24.50 38.10
C ARG A 612 -33.58 -25.80 37.89
N THR A 613 -32.42 -25.74 37.29
CA THR A 613 -31.12 -26.32 37.74
C THR A 613 -30.14 -26.27 36.58
N LYS A 614 -29.02 -25.59 36.81
CA LYS A 614 -27.66 -26.08 37.11
C LYS A 614 -27.11 -27.12 36.11
N GLU A 615 -26.19 -26.72 35.27
CA GLU A 615 -24.72 -26.84 35.38
C GLU A 615 -23.99 -25.91 34.41
#